data_5b44dd6939961ef353ec73463afdff33
#
_entry.id   5b44dd6939961ef353ec73463afdff33
#
_cell.length_a   1.000
_cell.length_b   1.000
_cell.length_c   1.000
_cell.angle_alpha   90.00
_cell.angle_beta   90.00
_cell.angle_gamma   90.00
#
_symmetry.space_group_name_H-M   'P 1'
#
loop_
_entity.id
_entity.type
_entity.pdbx_description
1 polymer ?
#
loop_
_entity_poly.entity_id
_entity_poly.type
_entity_poly.pdbx_seq_one_letter_code
_entity_poly.pdbx_strand_id
1 'polypeptide(L)'
;MTAAAVDCGTNSIRLLIAEVSDGRLRDVHRETRIVRLGQGVDATGRFAPDAIARTRTALTDYASLLRAHGVERVRMVATSAARDVTNRDVFFAMTAEVLGAVVPGAVAEVITGTEEAELSFRGAIGELDSAAAPFVVVDLGGGSTEIVLGGDRVVASYSADIGCVRLTERCLHSDPPTPEEVETARRVVRERLDVALGVVPVEEARSWVGLAGTMTTLSALAHNMTTYDSAAIHLSRVPGSDLLAVCERLIGMTRSQRAALGPMHEGRADVIAGGAIEVEELACELRTRAGIDELIVSEHDILDGIVLSVAG
;
A
#
# COMPACT_ATOMS: atom_id res chain seq x y z
N MET A 1 -9.39 10.78 -22.51
CA MET A 1 -10.30 9.75 -21.98
C MET A 1 -10.26 9.80 -20.47
N THR A 2 -11.45 9.80 -19.82
CA THR A 2 -11.52 9.76 -18.34
C THR A 2 -11.69 8.31 -17.90
N ALA A 3 -10.73 7.83 -17.13
CA ALA A 3 -10.71 6.47 -16.58
C ALA A 3 -10.58 6.52 -15.07
N ALA A 4 -10.98 5.44 -14.41
CA ALA A 4 -10.84 5.32 -12.96
C ALA A 4 -10.26 3.98 -12.54
N ALA A 5 -9.54 4.02 -11.45
CA ALA A 5 -9.08 2.88 -10.68
C ALA A 5 -9.72 2.87 -9.30
N VAL A 6 -10.13 1.70 -8.85
CA VAL A 6 -10.45 1.43 -7.45
C VAL A 6 -9.56 0.31 -6.96
N ASP A 7 -8.79 0.56 -5.91
CA ASP A 7 -7.99 -0.45 -5.23
C ASP A 7 -8.59 -0.74 -3.85
N CYS A 8 -8.91 -2.00 -3.60
CA CYS A 8 -9.46 -2.45 -2.33
C CYS A 8 -8.48 -3.39 -1.63
N GLY A 9 -7.63 -2.79 -0.79
CA GLY A 9 -6.65 -3.50 0.02
C GLY A 9 -7.20 -4.01 1.35
N THR A 10 -6.30 -4.51 2.18
CA THR A 10 -6.62 -5.04 3.51
C THR A 10 -7.12 -3.95 4.47
N ASN A 11 -6.53 -2.75 4.44
CA ASN A 11 -6.89 -1.66 5.36
C ASN A 11 -7.77 -0.58 4.72
N SER A 12 -7.53 -0.25 3.47
CA SER A 12 -8.14 0.89 2.77
C SER A 12 -8.79 0.49 1.46
N ILE A 13 -9.77 1.30 1.03
CA ILE A 13 -10.25 1.37 -0.34
C ILE A 13 -9.86 2.73 -0.91
N ARG A 14 -9.37 2.77 -2.14
CA ARG A 14 -8.82 3.96 -2.77
C ARG A 14 -9.43 4.18 -4.14
N LEU A 15 -9.60 5.43 -4.53
CA LEU A 15 -10.11 5.84 -5.83
C LEU A 15 -9.13 6.80 -6.49
N LEU A 16 -8.85 6.57 -7.77
CA LEU A 16 -8.25 7.53 -8.68
C LEU A 16 -9.15 7.71 -9.89
N ILE A 17 -9.56 8.94 -10.16
CA ILE A 17 -10.14 9.34 -11.45
C ILE A 17 -9.09 10.18 -12.15
N ALA A 18 -8.70 9.81 -13.35
CA ALA A 18 -7.68 10.53 -14.09
C ALA A 18 -8.06 10.69 -15.58
N GLU A 19 -7.58 11.78 -16.15
CA GLU A 19 -7.52 11.95 -17.60
C GLU A 19 -6.24 11.32 -18.13
N VAL A 20 -6.41 10.52 -19.17
CA VAL A 20 -5.28 9.84 -19.82
C VAL A 20 -5.10 10.40 -21.23
N SER A 21 -3.91 10.92 -21.51
CA SER A 21 -3.47 11.38 -22.82
C SER A 21 -2.00 11.04 -23.04
N ASP A 22 -1.70 10.43 -24.16
CA ASP A 22 -0.33 10.09 -24.59
C ASP A 22 0.48 9.31 -23.51
N GLY A 23 -0.20 8.39 -22.80
CA GLY A 23 0.39 7.57 -21.75
C GLY A 23 0.69 8.30 -20.44
N ARG A 24 0.28 9.57 -20.31
CA ARG A 24 0.41 10.38 -19.10
C ARG A 24 -0.91 10.47 -18.37
N LEU A 25 -0.84 10.48 -17.05
CA LEU A 25 -1.97 10.66 -16.16
C LEU A 25 -2.03 12.11 -15.69
N ARG A 26 -3.26 12.64 -15.61
CA ARG A 26 -3.58 13.86 -14.89
C ARG A 26 -4.69 13.56 -13.90
N ASP A 27 -4.36 13.62 -12.63
CA ASP A 27 -5.33 13.38 -11.57
C ASP A 27 -6.49 14.39 -11.66
N VAL A 28 -7.70 13.86 -11.62
CA VAL A 28 -8.94 14.63 -11.50
C VAL A 28 -9.46 14.53 -10.07
N HIS A 29 -9.41 13.34 -9.49
CA HIS A 29 -9.79 13.08 -8.11
C HIS A 29 -9.02 11.87 -7.56
N ARG A 30 -8.38 12.03 -6.40
CA ARG A 30 -7.71 10.95 -5.67
C ARG A 30 -8.20 10.95 -4.23
N GLU A 31 -8.64 9.80 -3.74
CA GLU A 31 -9.20 9.67 -2.39
C GLU A 31 -8.87 8.30 -1.79
N THR A 32 -8.64 8.29 -0.47
CA THR A 32 -8.42 7.08 0.32
C THR A 32 -9.38 7.05 1.50
N ARG A 33 -10.02 5.89 1.74
CA ARG A 33 -10.86 5.64 2.92
C ARG A 33 -10.43 4.38 3.64
N ILE A 34 -10.39 4.43 4.96
CA ILE A 34 -10.08 3.27 5.79
C ILE A 34 -11.36 2.47 6.03
N VAL A 35 -11.42 1.27 5.45
CA VAL A 35 -12.57 0.36 5.55
C VAL A 35 -12.26 -0.91 6.33
N ARG A 36 -10.96 -1.24 6.51
CA ARG A 36 -10.49 -2.41 7.23
C ARG A 36 -11.15 -3.70 6.74
N LEU A 37 -11.18 -3.90 5.40
CA LEU A 37 -11.79 -5.07 4.79
C LEU A 37 -11.15 -6.36 5.30
N GLY A 38 -9.84 -6.35 5.53
CA GLY A 38 -9.07 -7.49 6.02
C GLY A 38 -9.08 -7.70 7.52
N GLN A 39 -9.82 -6.90 8.31
CA GLN A 39 -9.86 -7.06 9.77
C GLN A 39 -10.29 -8.47 10.17
N GLY A 40 -9.43 -9.17 10.91
CA GLY A 40 -9.67 -10.54 11.39
C GLY A 40 -9.65 -11.62 10.30
N VAL A 41 -9.31 -11.29 9.06
CA VAL A 41 -9.22 -12.28 7.96
C VAL A 41 -8.13 -13.30 8.23
N ASP A 42 -6.99 -12.87 8.72
CA ASP A 42 -5.87 -13.77 9.05
C ASP A 42 -6.26 -14.90 10.04
N ALA A 43 -7.12 -14.60 11.00
CA ALA A 43 -7.59 -15.54 12.00
C ALA A 43 -8.79 -16.39 11.54
N THR A 44 -9.66 -15.83 10.67
CA THR A 44 -10.96 -16.43 10.37
C THR A 44 -11.08 -16.98 8.94
N GLY A 45 -10.25 -16.52 8.00
CA GLY A 45 -10.38 -16.80 6.56
C GLY A 45 -11.67 -16.25 5.96
N ARG A 46 -12.25 -15.20 6.54
CA ARG A 46 -13.55 -14.62 6.10
C ARG A 46 -13.61 -13.11 6.28
N PHE A 47 -14.25 -12.43 5.34
CA PHE A 47 -14.65 -11.04 5.55
C PHE A 47 -15.73 -10.93 6.62
N ALA A 48 -15.56 -10.02 7.57
CA ALA A 48 -16.56 -9.67 8.55
C ALA A 48 -17.72 -8.88 7.91
N PRO A 49 -18.99 -9.11 8.31
CA PRO A 49 -20.13 -8.37 7.76
C PRO A 49 -20.00 -6.85 7.88
N ASP A 50 -19.48 -6.36 9.00
CA ASP A 50 -19.28 -4.92 9.22
C ASP A 50 -18.19 -4.34 8.30
N ALA A 51 -17.17 -5.12 7.96
CA ALA A 51 -16.12 -4.70 7.01
C ALA A 51 -16.69 -4.58 5.58
N ILE A 52 -17.54 -5.53 5.17
CA ILE A 52 -18.28 -5.46 3.90
C ILE A 52 -19.20 -4.23 3.89
N ALA A 53 -19.93 -3.95 4.99
CA ALA A 53 -20.83 -2.80 5.08
C ALA A 53 -20.06 -1.47 4.95
N ARG A 54 -18.92 -1.32 5.64
CA ARG A 54 -18.05 -0.13 5.51
C ARG A 54 -17.55 0.05 4.09
N THR A 55 -17.12 -1.05 3.46
CA THR A 55 -16.61 -1.05 2.07
C THR A 55 -17.75 -0.67 1.10
N ARG A 56 -18.95 -1.20 1.28
CA ARG A 56 -20.14 -0.82 0.48
C ARG A 56 -20.41 0.68 0.57
N THR A 57 -20.39 1.25 1.78
CA THR A 57 -20.62 2.69 1.96
C THR A 57 -19.59 3.52 1.20
N ALA A 58 -18.31 3.23 1.37
CA ALA A 58 -17.24 3.93 0.65
C ALA A 58 -17.38 3.79 -0.88
N LEU A 59 -17.66 2.57 -1.36
CA LEU A 59 -17.80 2.31 -2.79
C LEU A 59 -19.04 3.00 -3.40
N THR A 60 -20.12 3.15 -2.61
CA THR A 60 -21.33 3.89 -3.05
C THR A 60 -21.03 5.37 -3.27
N ASP A 61 -20.25 5.97 -2.37
CA ASP A 61 -19.80 7.35 -2.54
C ASP A 61 -18.88 7.48 -3.76
N TYR A 62 -17.94 6.54 -3.95
CA TYR A 62 -17.09 6.49 -5.15
C TYR A 62 -17.90 6.33 -6.44
N ALA A 63 -18.92 5.49 -6.45
CA ALA A 63 -19.83 5.35 -7.59
C ALA A 63 -20.53 6.69 -7.95
N SER A 64 -20.84 7.49 -6.94
CA SER A 64 -21.40 8.84 -7.14
C SER A 64 -20.39 9.80 -7.77
N LEU A 65 -19.12 9.73 -7.35
CA LEU A 65 -18.01 10.49 -7.96
C LEU A 65 -17.75 10.05 -9.40
N LEU A 66 -17.72 8.74 -9.68
CA LEU A 66 -17.55 8.19 -11.04
C LEU A 66 -18.62 8.75 -11.99
N ARG A 67 -19.89 8.77 -11.53
CA ARG A 67 -21.00 9.33 -12.31
C ARG A 67 -20.84 10.84 -12.52
N ALA A 68 -20.48 11.60 -11.46
CA ALA A 68 -20.33 13.06 -11.54
C ALA A 68 -19.21 13.48 -12.51
N HIS A 69 -18.15 12.68 -12.61
CA HIS A 69 -17.01 12.94 -13.51
C HIS A 69 -17.17 12.28 -14.90
N GLY A 70 -18.30 11.64 -15.18
CA GLY A 70 -18.56 11.01 -16.48
C GLY A 70 -17.55 9.90 -16.83
N VAL A 71 -17.14 9.11 -15.83
CA VAL A 71 -16.17 8.05 -16.04
C VAL A 71 -16.76 6.96 -16.92
N GLU A 72 -16.05 6.65 -18.02
CA GLU A 72 -16.49 5.66 -19.02
C GLU A 72 -15.91 4.26 -18.73
N ARG A 73 -14.74 4.19 -18.11
CA ARG A 73 -14.03 2.94 -17.78
C ARG A 73 -13.56 2.97 -16.34
N VAL A 74 -13.89 1.93 -15.61
CA VAL A 74 -13.40 1.69 -14.25
C VAL A 74 -12.84 0.27 -14.14
N ARG A 75 -11.70 0.14 -13.50
CA ARG A 75 -11.15 -1.15 -13.07
C ARG A 75 -11.06 -1.14 -11.55
N MET A 76 -11.70 -2.11 -10.90
CA MET A 76 -11.60 -2.31 -9.47
C MET A 76 -10.84 -3.59 -9.18
N VAL A 77 -9.72 -3.47 -8.47
CA VAL A 77 -8.96 -4.62 -8.00
C VAL A 77 -9.14 -4.81 -6.50
N ALA A 78 -9.05 -6.06 -6.07
CA ALA A 78 -8.98 -6.46 -4.68
C ALA A 78 -7.74 -7.33 -4.49
N THR A 79 -7.02 -7.10 -3.40
CA THR A 79 -5.66 -7.63 -3.21
C THR A 79 -5.59 -8.65 -2.07
N SER A 80 -4.59 -8.63 -1.22
CA SER A 80 -4.25 -9.65 -0.22
C SER A 80 -5.45 -10.17 0.56
N ALA A 81 -6.25 -9.31 1.22
CA ALA A 81 -7.39 -9.77 2.03
C ALA A 81 -8.41 -10.58 1.21
N ALA A 82 -8.62 -10.22 -0.06
CA ALA A 82 -9.56 -10.92 -0.92
C ALA A 82 -9.01 -12.27 -1.45
N ARG A 83 -7.69 -12.43 -1.48
CA ARG A 83 -7.06 -13.73 -1.79
C ARG A 83 -7.30 -14.76 -0.68
N ASP A 84 -7.30 -14.32 0.58
CA ASP A 84 -7.25 -15.17 1.77
C ASP A 84 -8.63 -15.60 2.29
N VAL A 85 -9.74 -15.17 1.68
CA VAL A 85 -11.09 -15.41 2.19
C VAL A 85 -11.88 -16.46 1.40
N THR A 86 -12.74 -17.19 2.11
CA THR A 86 -13.64 -18.18 1.54
C THR A 86 -15.00 -17.62 1.13
N ASN A 87 -15.40 -16.43 1.64
CA ASN A 87 -16.69 -15.79 1.38
C ASN A 87 -16.59 -14.58 0.43
N ARG A 88 -15.64 -14.62 -0.53
CA ARG A 88 -15.41 -13.51 -1.48
C ARG A 88 -16.62 -13.21 -2.37
N ASP A 89 -17.51 -14.18 -2.59
CA ASP A 89 -18.71 -14.00 -3.42
C ASP A 89 -19.63 -12.90 -2.92
N VAL A 90 -19.71 -12.69 -1.60
CA VAL A 90 -20.48 -11.60 -0.99
C VAL A 90 -19.90 -10.25 -1.39
N PHE A 91 -18.57 -10.15 -1.43
CA PHE A 91 -17.87 -8.94 -1.86
C PHE A 91 -18.07 -8.67 -3.35
N PHE A 92 -17.95 -9.68 -4.21
CA PHE A 92 -18.18 -9.53 -5.65
C PHE A 92 -19.62 -9.13 -5.97
N ALA A 93 -20.61 -9.76 -5.35
CA ALA A 93 -22.02 -9.40 -5.54
C ALA A 93 -22.27 -7.93 -5.16
N MET A 94 -21.69 -7.49 -4.03
CA MET A 94 -21.79 -6.11 -3.57
C MET A 94 -21.14 -5.12 -4.55
N THR A 95 -19.94 -5.43 -5.06
CA THR A 95 -19.24 -4.53 -5.99
C THR A 95 -19.94 -4.47 -7.35
N ALA A 96 -20.44 -5.59 -7.86
CA ALA A 96 -21.24 -5.66 -9.11
C ALA A 96 -22.52 -4.82 -9.01
N GLU A 97 -23.22 -4.88 -7.87
CA GLU A 97 -24.41 -4.07 -7.60
C GLU A 97 -24.09 -2.57 -7.63
N VAL A 98 -23.04 -2.15 -6.90
CA VAL A 98 -22.72 -0.72 -6.71
C VAL A 98 -22.08 -0.12 -7.96
N LEU A 99 -21.02 -0.74 -8.50
CA LEU A 99 -20.31 -0.21 -9.67
C LEU A 99 -21.11 -0.42 -10.96
N GLY A 100 -21.77 -1.58 -11.12
CA GLY A 100 -22.57 -1.90 -12.29
C GLY A 100 -23.74 -0.95 -12.49
N ALA A 101 -24.22 -0.29 -11.43
CA ALA A 101 -25.24 0.77 -11.52
C ALA A 101 -24.73 2.07 -12.17
N VAL A 102 -23.41 2.24 -12.30
CA VAL A 102 -22.78 3.44 -12.88
C VAL A 102 -22.05 3.11 -14.17
N VAL A 103 -21.24 2.05 -14.17
CA VAL A 103 -20.52 1.56 -15.34
C VAL A 103 -20.97 0.13 -15.60
N PRO A 104 -21.78 -0.11 -16.66
CA PRO A 104 -22.33 -1.44 -16.93
C PRO A 104 -21.25 -2.52 -17.04
N GLY A 105 -21.44 -3.62 -16.28
CA GLY A 105 -20.52 -4.74 -16.24
C GLY A 105 -19.33 -4.57 -15.30
N ALA A 106 -19.17 -3.42 -14.65
CA ALA A 106 -18.08 -3.22 -13.69
C ALA A 106 -18.30 -4.05 -12.42
N VAL A 107 -17.27 -4.77 -12.02
CA VAL A 107 -17.19 -5.59 -10.81
C VAL A 107 -15.73 -5.67 -10.36
N ALA A 108 -15.49 -5.90 -9.08
CA ALA A 108 -14.14 -6.13 -8.58
C ALA A 108 -13.57 -7.45 -9.12
N GLU A 109 -12.26 -7.47 -9.33
CA GLU A 109 -11.48 -8.68 -9.58
C GLU A 109 -10.41 -8.87 -8.51
N VAL A 110 -10.10 -10.12 -8.15
CA VAL A 110 -8.95 -10.42 -7.29
C VAL A 110 -7.73 -10.62 -8.18
N ILE A 111 -6.71 -9.80 -7.96
CA ILE A 111 -5.45 -9.92 -8.68
C ILE A 111 -4.43 -10.74 -7.89
N THR A 112 -3.50 -11.36 -8.61
CA THR A 112 -2.37 -12.08 -8.01
C THR A 112 -1.37 -11.10 -7.41
N GLY A 113 -0.52 -11.57 -6.46
CA GLY A 113 0.57 -10.74 -5.94
C GLY A 113 1.57 -10.30 -7.02
N THR A 114 1.78 -11.10 -8.05
CA THR A 114 2.61 -10.74 -9.20
C THR A 114 2.00 -9.59 -10.00
N GLU A 115 0.72 -9.65 -10.28
CA GLU A 115 0.02 -8.57 -10.99
C GLU A 115 -0.05 -7.29 -10.15
N GLU A 116 -0.29 -7.41 -8.85
CA GLU A 116 -0.23 -6.30 -7.89
C GLU A 116 1.15 -5.62 -7.93
N ALA A 117 2.22 -6.40 -7.88
CA ALA A 117 3.60 -5.93 -7.97
C ALA A 117 3.90 -5.20 -9.31
N GLU A 118 3.44 -5.74 -10.43
CA GLU A 118 3.60 -5.13 -11.75
C GLU A 118 2.85 -3.79 -11.88
N LEU A 119 1.62 -3.73 -11.36
CA LEU A 119 0.82 -2.50 -11.36
C LEU A 119 1.42 -1.43 -10.46
N SER A 120 1.84 -1.79 -9.24
CA SER A 120 2.50 -0.88 -8.30
C SER A 120 3.81 -0.34 -8.88
N PHE A 121 4.63 -1.22 -9.46
CA PHE A 121 5.88 -0.81 -10.11
C PHE A 121 5.61 0.15 -11.27
N ARG A 122 4.70 -0.18 -12.18
CA ARG A 122 4.34 0.66 -13.33
C ARG A 122 3.82 2.04 -12.92
N GLY A 123 3.04 2.11 -11.84
CA GLY A 123 2.52 3.36 -11.33
C GLY A 123 3.62 4.24 -10.71
N ALA A 124 4.58 3.62 -10.02
CA ALA A 124 5.61 4.32 -9.28
C ALA A 124 6.74 4.91 -10.13
N ILE A 125 7.13 4.21 -11.23
CA ILE A 125 8.37 4.56 -11.95
C ILE A 125 8.23 5.74 -12.91
N GLY A 126 7.00 6.17 -13.23
CA GLY A 126 6.73 7.11 -14.33
C GLY A 126 7.42 8.48 -14.19
N GLU A 127 7.73 8.90 -12.97
CA GLU A 127 8.36 10.19 -12.66
C GLU A 127 9.75 10.06 -12.01
N LEU A 128 10.26 8.82 -11.87
CA LEU A 128 11.59 8.58 -11.33
C LEU A 128 12.67 8.89 -12.38
N ASP A 129 13.81 9.38 -11.90
CA ASP A 129 14.99 9.55 -12.76
C ASP A 129 15.54 8.17 -13.18
N SER A 130 15.45 7.85 -14.45
CA SER A 130 15.95 6.59 -15.00
C SER A 130 17.45 6.34 -14.77
N ALA A 131 18.23 7.40 -14.52
CA ALA A 131 19.65 7.26 -14.16
C ALA A 131 19.84 6.63 -12.76
N ALA A 132 18.83 6.66 -11.90
CA ALA A 132 18.83 6.04 -10.58
C ALA A 132 18.39 4.55 -10.60
N ALA A 133 18.02 4.00 -11.76
CA ALA A 133 17.68 2.59 -11.92
C ALA A 133 18.93 1.68 -11.86
N PRO A 134 18.79 0.37 -11.53
CA PRO A 134 17.54 -0.32 -11.18
C PRO A 134 16.97 0.09 -9.82
N PHE A 135 15.65 0.10 -9.75
CA PHE A 135 14.91 0.39 -8.52
C PHE A 135 14.50 -0.90 -7.81
N VAL A 136 14.60 -0.93 -6.48
CA VAL A 136 13.79 -1.81 -5.67
C VAL A 136 12.57 -1.00 -5.21
N VAL A 137 11.40 -1.35 -5.74
CA VAL A 137 10.11 -0.74 -5.38
C VAL A 137 9.44 -1.62 -4.34
N VAL A 138 9.03 -1.05 -3.22
CA VAL A 138 8.38 -1.76 -2.13
C VAL A 138 7.02 -1.12 -1.85
N ASP A 139 5.95 -1.89 -2.08
CA ASP A 139 4.59 -1.53 -1.74
C ASP A 139 4.20 -2.22 -0.43
N LEU A 140 4.26 -1.49 0.69
CA LEU A 140 3.95 -2.02 2.02
C LEU A 140 2.46 -1.83 2.31
N GLY A 141 1.70 -2.86 2.00
CA GLY A 141 0.26 -2.90 2.23
C GLY A 141 -0.15 -3.28 3.64
N GLY A 142 -1.44 -3.56 3.82
CA GLY A 142 -1.96 -4.01 5.11
C GLY A 142 -1.76 -5.51 5.36
N GLY A 143 -1.84 -6.35 4.32
CA GLY A 143 -1.81 -7.81 4.44
C GLY A 143 -0.70 -8.47 3.65
N SER A 144 -0.13 -7.79 2.65
CA SER A 144 1.03 -8.22 1.89
C SER A 144 1.98 -7.07 1.65
N THR A 145 3.21 -7.39 1.27
CA THR A 145 4.25 -6.44 0.87
C THR A 145 4.88 -6.94 -0.42
N GLU A 146 4.74 -6.16 -1.47
CA GLU A 146 5.30 -6.43 -2.78
C GLU A 146 6.71 -5.84 -2.85
N ILE A 147 7.70 -6.66 -3.20
CA ILE A 147 9.09 -6.27 -3.42
C ILE A 147 9.40 -6.51 -4.90
N VAL A 148 9.76 -5.45 -5.61
CA VAL A 148 9.91 -5.48 -7.08
C VAL A 148 11.23 -4.87 -7.48
N LEU A 149 12.06 -5.63 -8.19
CA LEU A 149 13.28 -5.11 -8.83
C LEU A 149 13.01 -4.83 -10.31
N GLY A 150 13.41 -3.67 -10.79
CA GLY A 150 13.30 -3.33 -12.20
C GLY A 150 13.90 -1.98 -12.58
N GLY A 151 13.95 -1.73 -13.87
CA GLY A 151 14.28 -0.45 -14.49
C GLY A 151 13.07 0.05 -15.29
N ASP A 152 13.11 -0.07 -16.62
CA ASP A 152 11.97 0.23 -17.49
C ASP A 152 10.85 -0.83 -17.39
N ARG A 153 11.17 -2.00 -16.88
CA ARG A 153 10.29 -3.14 -16.68
C ARG A 153 10.69 -3.92 -15.45
N VAL A 154 9.75 -4.70 -14.93
CA VAL A 154 9.99 -5.64 -13.84
C VAL A 154 10.99 -6.71 -14.29
N VAL A 155 12.02 -6.95 -13.47
CA VAL A 155 13.02 -8.01 -13.62
C VAL A 155 12.67 -9.18 -12.71
N ALA A 156 12.36 -8.90 -11.44
CA ALA A 156 11.93 -9.88 -10.45
C ALA A 156 10.94 -9.25 -9.49
N SER A 157 10.00 -10.03 -8.97
CA SER A 157 9.04 -9.59 -7.98
C SER A 157 8.65 -10.71 -7.03
N TYR A 158 8.29 -10.34 -5.81
CA TYR A 158 7.73 -11.24 -4.82
C TYR A 158 6.69 -10.51 -3.98
N SER A 159 5.55 -11.16 -3.73
CA SER A 159 4.54 -10.69 -2.78
C SER A 159 4.69 -11.50 -1.49
N ALA A 160 5.15 -10.86 -0.43
CA ALA A 160 5.33 -11.48 0.87
C ALA A 160 4.05 -11.35 1.71
N ASP A 161 3.67 -12.43 2.41
CA ASP A 161 2.51 -12.47 3.31
C ASP A 161 2.82 -11.80 4.65
N ILE A 162 3.28 -10.54 4.59
CA ILE A 162 3.46 -9.61 5.69
C ILE A 162 2.86 -8.25 5.29
N GLY A 163 2.52 -7.43 6.27
CA GLY A 163 1.98 -6.10 6.07
C GLY A 163 1.52 -5.53 7.40
N CYS A 164 1.35 -4.22 7.47
CA CYS A 164 1.17 -3.52 8.74
C CYS A 164 -0.04 -4.02 9.59
N VAL A 165 -1.16 -4.41 8.95
CA VAL A 165 -2.33 -4.96 9.65
C VAL A 165 -2.06 -6.38 10.11
N ARG A 166 -1.62 -7.24 9.19
CA ARG A 166 -1.35 -8.66 9.46
C ARG A 166 -0.32 -8.84 10.56
N LEU A 167 0.78 -8.08 10.52
CA LEU A 167 1.83 -8.14 11.54
C LEU A 167 1.33 -7.65 12.90
N THR A 168 0.54 -6.57 12.92
CA THR A 168 -0.07 -6.05 14.14
C THR A 168 -1.01 -7.06 14.77
N GLU A 169 -1.94 -7.63 13.99
CA GLU A 169 -2.92 -8.61 14.49
C GLU A 169 -2.26 -9.90 15.01
N ARG A 170 -1.14 -10.33 14.40
CA ARG A 170 -0.42 -11.54 14.81
C ARG A 170 0.46 -11.36 16.03
N CYS A 171 1.11 -10.20 16.16
CA CYS A 171 2.27 -10.06 17.06
C CYS A 171 2.12 -8.95 18.10
N LEU A 172 1.31 -7.90 17.86
CA LEU A 172 1.30 -6.70 18.70
C LEU A 172 -0.04 -6.54 19.40
N HIS A 173 -0.14 -7.05 20.64
CA HIS A 173 -1.40 -7.08 21.39
C HIS A 173 -1.45 -6.05 22.52
N SER A 174 -0.28 -5.51 22.91
CA SER A 174 -0.14 -4.49 23.95
C SER A 174 -0.07 -3.07 23.38
N ASP A 175 -0.33 -2.05 24.19
CA ASP A 175 -0.26 -0.64 23.78
C ASP A 175 0.48 0.23 24.82
N PRO A 176 1.73 0.64 24.58
CA PRO A 176 2.55 0.29 23.42
C PRO A 176 2.94 -1.20 23.39
N PRO A 177 3.41 -1.73 22.24
CA PRO A 177 3.91 -3.10 22.16
C PRO A 177 5.02 -3.37 23.16
N THR A 178 5.05 -4.57 23.75
CA THR A 178 6.14 -4.97 24.62
C THR A 178 7.41 -5.32 23.82
N PRO A 179 8.61 -5.27 24.43
CA PRO A 179 9.85 -5.68 23.77
C PRO A 179 9.78 -7.09 23.18
N GLU A 180 9.11 -8.03 23.87
CA GLU A 180 8.94 -9.42 23.43
C GLU A 180 8.02 -9.53 22.19
N GLU A 181 6.96 -8.72 22.14
CA GLU A 181 6.07 -8.62 20.98
C GLU A 181 6.80 -8.04 19.78
N VAL A 182 7.58 -6.97 19.98
CA VAL A 182 8.39 -6.33 18.94
C VAL A 182 9.42 -7.32 18.38
N GLU A 183 10.15 -8.05 19.22
CA GLU A 183 11.14 -9.03 18.74
C GLU A 183 10.48 -10.21 18.04
N THR A 184 9.29 -10.62 18.48
CA THR A 184 8.49 -11.64 17.78
C THR A 184 8.08 -11.14 16.39
N ALA A 185 7.64 -9.88 16.26
CA ALA A 185 7.28 -9.27 14.99
C ALA A 185 8.50 -9.16 14.06
N ARG A 186 9.66 -8.69 14.56
CA ARG A 186 10.92 -8.63 13.79
C ARG A 186 11.31 -9.99 13.23
N ARG A 187 11.24 -11.05 14.06
CA ARG A 187 11.54 -12.41 13.60
C ARG A 187 10.62 -12.85 12.46
N VAL A 188 9.31 -12.60 12.56
CA VAL A 188 8.36 -12.91 11.49
C VAL A 188 8.70 -12.14 10.21
N VAL A 189 9.04 -10.86 10.32
CA VAL A 189 9.45 -10.05 9.18
C VAL A 189 10.70 -10.61 8.51
N ARG A 190 11.76 -10.89 9.30
CA ARG A 190 13.03 -11.45 8.79
C ARG A 190 12.79 -12.76 8.03
N GLU A 191 12.01 -13.69 8.61
CA GLU A 191 11.67 -14.95 7.96
C GLU A 191 10.99 -14.76 6.59
N ARG A 192 10.11 -13.76 6.45
CA ARG A 192 9.44 -13.44 5.19
C ARG A 192 10.34 -12.71 4.20
N LEU A 193 11.15 -11.76 4.70
CA LEU A 193 12.13 -11.07 3.88
C LEU A 193 13.20 -12.01 3.34
N ASP A 194 13.67 -12.98 4.12
CA ASP A 194 14.63 -13.98 3.65
C ASP A 194 14.12 -14.75 2.43
N VAL A 195 12.84 -15.13 2.44
CA VAL A 195 12.22 -15.78 1.27
C VAL A 195 12.13 -14.82 0.08
N ALA A 196 11.62 -13.61 0.31
CA ALA A 196 11.41 -12.61 -0.73
C ALA A 196 12.73 -12.18 -1.39
N LEU A 197 13.75 -11.89 -0.58
CA LEU A 197 15.08 -11.46 -1.04
C LEU A 197 15.93 -12.62 -1.60
N GLY A 198 15.49 -13.84 -1.38
CA GLY A 198 16.02 -15.02 -2.08
C GLY A 198 15.50 -15.14 -3.53
N VAL A 199 14.38 -14.48 -3.84
CA VAL A 199 13.78 -14.45 -5.18
C VAL A 199 14.11 -13.15 -5.91
N VAL A 200 14.12 -12.01 -5.19
CA VAL A 200 14.38 -10.68 -5.76
C VAL A 200 15.82 -10.28 -5.47
N PRO A 201 16.71 -10.21 -6.47
CA PRO A 201 18.13 -9.90 -6.30
C PRO A 201 18.34 -8.39 -6.03
N VAL A 202 18.00 -7.95 -4.82
CA VAL A 202 18.01 -6.52 -4.43
C VAL A 202 19.43 -5.91 -4.45
N GLU A 203 20.48 -6.70 -4.42
CA GLU A 203 21.87 -6.30 -4.57
C GLU A 203 22.16 -5.63 -5.91
N GLU A 204 21.30 -5.82 -6.91
CA GLU A 204 21.41 -5.15 -8.22
C GLU A 204 20.77 -3.74 -8.19
N ALA A 205 19.97 -3.43 -7.16
CA ALA A 205 19.29 -2.14 -7.06
C ALA A 205 20.26 -1.00 -6.74
N ARG A 206 19.93 0.19 -7.24
CA ARG A 206 20.63 1.44 -6.92
C ARG A 206 19.81 2.37 -6.06
N SER A 207 18.51 2.24 -6.10
CA SER A 207 17.59 3.08 -5.34
C SER A 207 16.45 2.27 -4.77
N TRP A 208 16.02 2.65 -3.57
CA TRP A 208 14.84 2.12 -2.91
C TRP A 208 13.68 3.10 -3.01
N VAL A 209 12.55 2.64 -3.53
CA VAL A 209 11.30 3.42 -3.64
C VAL A 209 10.24 2.75 -2.78
N GLY A 210 9.68 3.51 -1.85
CA GLY A 210 8.61 3.04 -0.97
C GLY A 210 7.25 3.62 -1.35
N LEU A 211 6.26 2.76 -1.35
CA LEU A 211 4.87 3.07 -1.69
C LEU A 211 3.94 2.83 -0.50
N ALA A 212 2.72 3.26 -0.67
CA ALA A 212 1.61 3.13 0.26
C ALA A 212 1.76 3.92 1.57
N GLY A 213 0.70 3.81 2.36
CA GLY A 213 0.49 4.73 3.46
C GLY A 213 1.44 4.62 4.64
N THR A 214 2.13 3.50 4.83
CA THR A 214 3.20 3.40 5.83
C THR A 214 4.38 4.27 5.41
N MET A 215 4.87 4.11 4.19
CA MET A 215 6.03 4.85 3.67
C MET A 215 5.78 6.35 3.63
N THR A 216 4.60 6.77 3.13
CA THR A 216 4.24 8.19 3.05
C THR A 216 4.10 8.84 4.43
N THR A 217 3.55 8.12 5.43
CA THR A 217 3.47 8.60 6.81
C THR A 217 4.85 8.72 7.45
N LEU A 218 5.73 7.74 7.26
CA LEU A 218 7.11 7.79 7.76
C LEU A 218 7.88 8.97 7.16
N SER A 219 7.73 9.22 5.85
CA SER A 219 8.34 10.38 5.21
C SER A 219 7.83 11.69 5.81
N ALA A 220 6.51 11.86 5.93
CA ALA A 220 5.95 13.06 6.53
C ALA A 220 6.49 13.33 7.94
N LEU A 221 6.65 12.28 8.75
CA LEU A 221 7.19 12.39 10.11
C LEU A 221 8.71 12.67 10.12
N ALA A 222 9.47 12.08 9.22
CA ALA A 222 10.91 12.33 9.09
C ALA A 222 11.20 13.77 8.68
N HIS A 223 10.34 14.35 7.83
CA HIS A 223 10.42 15.75 7.44
C HIS A 223 9.74 16.72 8.44
N ASN A 224 9.31 16.22 9.61
CA ASN A 224 8.65 17.02 10.66
C ASN A 224 7.42 17.79 10.17
N MET A 225 6.67 17.23 9.24
CA MET A 225 5.43 17.84 8.74
C MET A 225 4.39 17.88 9.86
N THR A 226 3.65 18.98 9.95
CA THR A 226 2.55 19.15 10.92
C THR A 226 1.20 18.69 10.37
N THR A 227 1.10 18.57 9.06
CA THR A 227 -0.07 18.06 8.31
C THR A 227 0.43 17.18 7.19
N TYR A 228 -0.42 16.28 6.71
CA TYR A 228 -0.11 15.46 5.55
C TYR A 228 -0.16 16.31 4.28
N ASP A 229 0.93 16.36 3.54
CA ASP A 229 1.06 17.08 2.26
C ASP A 229 1.62 16.13 1.20
N SER A 230 0.74 15.59 0.36
CA SER A 230 1.11 14.61 -0.67
C SER A 230 2.10 15.17 -1.70
N ALA A 231 2.01 16.46 -2.04
CA ALA A 231 2.93 17.09 -2.98
C ALA A 231 4.35 17.23 -2.42
N ALA A 232 4.48 17.48 -1.12
CA ALA A 232 5.77 17.53 -0.45
C ALA A 232 6.34 16.13 -0.15
N ILE A 233 5.48 15.11 0.01
CA ILE A 233 5.87 13.72 0.25
C ILE A 233 6.34 13.05 -1.04
N HIS A 234 5.66 13.31 -2.16
CA HIS A 234 5.98 12.67 -3.43
C HIS A 234 7.42 12.97 -3.87
N LEU A 235 8.17 11.91 -4.16
CA LEU A 235 9.60 11.92 -4.49
C LEU A 235 10.51 12.52 -3.42
N SER A 236 10.01 12.70 -2.19
CA SER A 236 10.86 13.06 -1.06
C SER A 236 11.86 11.94 -0.76
N ARG A 237 13.00 12.34 -0.17
CA ARG A 237 14.10 11.44 0.17
C ARG A 237 14.31 11.45 1.67
N VAL A 238 14.32 10.27 2.26
CA VAL A 238 14.48 10.09 3.72
C VAL A 238 15.79 9.33 3.96
N PRO A 239 16.80 9.95 4.60
CA PRO A 239 18.00 9.23 5.00
C PRO A 239 17.68 8.07 5.93
N GLY A 240 18.42 6.96 5.81
CA GLY A 240 18.18 5.76 6.61
C GLY A 240 18.21 6.02 8.11
N SER A 241 19.11 6.89 8.60
CA SER A 241 19.16 7.28 10.02
C SER A 241 17.85 7.93 10.50
N ASP A 242 17.26 8.81 9.70
CA ASP A 242 16.04 9.54 10.06
C ASP A 242 14.83 8.62 9.99
N LEU A 243 14.82 7.74 8.98
CA LEU A 243 13.80 6.71 8.83
C LEU A 243 13.75 5.77 10.03
N LEU A 244 14.92 5.23 10.45
CA LEU A 244 15.03 4.34 11.60
C LEU A 244 14.64 5.03 12.90
N ALA A 245 15.02 6.29 13.09
CA ALA A 245 14.62 7.07 14.28
C ALA A 245 13.10 7.29 14.35
N VAL A 246 12.43 7.51 13.21
CA VAL A 246 10.97 7.60 13.16
C VAL A 246 10.32 6.26 13.44
N CYS A 247 10.85 5.16 12.90
CA CYS A 247 10.35 3.81 13.16
C CYS A 247 10.43 3.48 14.65
N GLU A 248 11.59 3.64 15.27
CA GLU A 248 11.81 3.38 16.71
C GLU A 248 10.84 4.20 17.57
N ARG A 249 10.68 5.51 17.26
CA ARG A 249 9.74 6.38 17.96
C ARG A 249 8.30 5.85 17.88
N LEU A 250 7.82 5.47 16.70
CA LEU A 250 6.45 4.97 16.49
C LEU A 250 6.21 3.64 17.20
N ILE A 251 7.19 2.74 17.22
CA ILE A 251 7.10 1.46 17.90
C ILE A 251 6.92 1.66 19.41
N GLY A 252 7.66 2.61 20.02
CA GLY A 252 7.59 2.91 21.44
C GLY A 252 6.39 3.74 21.90
N MET A 253 5.57 4.28 20.98
CA MET A 253 4.41 5.12 21.29
C MET A 253 3.15 4.26 21.54
N THR A 254 2.25 4.78 22.39
CA THR A 254 0.88 4.26 22.47
C THR A 254 0.08 4.65 21.22
N ARG A 255 -1.03 3.96 20.95
CA ARG A 255 -1.95 4.30 19.87
C ARG A 255 -2.43 5.75 19.96
N SER A 256 -2.77 6.22 21.15
CA SER A 256 -3.23 7.61 21.36
C SER A 256 -2.14 8.64 21.06
N GLN A 257 -0.89 8.36 21.40
CA GLN A 257 0.24 9.21 21.06
C GLN A 257 0.48 9.25 19.54
N ARG A 258 0.39 8.10 18.86
CA ARG A 258 0.50 8.04 17.40
C ARG A 258 -0.62 8.81 16.71
N ALA A 259 -1.86 8.67 17.18
CA ALA A 259 -3.02 9.38 16.63
C ALA A 259 -2.94 10.90 16.79
N ALA A 260 -2.17 11.39 17.78
CA ALA A 260 -1.94 12.83 18.00
C ALA A 260 -0.88 13.44 17.06
N LEU A 261 -0.18 12.65 16.26
CA LEU A 261 0.80 13.16 15.29
C LEU A 261 0.07 13.79 14.10
N GLY A 262 0.42 15.02 13.73
CA GLY A 262 -0.29 15.81 12.73
C GLY A 262 -0.53 15.11 11.38
N PRO A 263 0.47 14.47 10.74
CA PRO A 263 0.28 13.78 9.47
C PRO A 263 -0.31 12.36 9.61
N MET A 264 -0.55 11.87 10.85
CA MET A 264 -1.06 10.53 11.08
C MET A 264 -2.56 10.44 10.78
N HIS A 265 -2.94 9.60 9.83
CA HIS A 265 -4.34 9.27 9.63
C HIS A 265 -4.86 8.42 10.81
N GLU A 266 -6.00 8.79 11.42
CA GLU A 266 -6.56 8.12 12.61
C GLU A 266 -6.69 6.60 12.40
N GLY A 267 -7.18 6.17 11.24
CA GLY A 267 -7.36 4.75 10.90
C GLY A 267 -6.05 3.98 10.62
N ARG A 268 -4.89 4.61 10.81
CA ARG A 268 -3.56 4.00 10.67
C ARG A 268 -2.80 3.92 11.98
N ALA A 269 -3.19 4.72 12.98
CA ALA A 269 -2.48 4.83 14.26
C ALA A 269 -2.36 3.50 15.04
N ASP A 270 -3.26 2.57 14.83
CA ASP A 270 -3.26 1.25 15.45
C ASP A 270 -2.34 0.24 14.75
N VAL A 271 -2.08 0.39 13.47
CA VAL A 271 -1.30 -0.57 12.67
C VAL A 271 0.08 -0.06 12.25
N ILE A 272 0.35 1.23 12.41
CA ILE A 272 1.61 1.83 11.92
C ILE A 272 2.85 1.29 12.65
N ALA A 273 2.73 0.81 13.90
CA ALA A 273 3.85 0.18 14.58
C ALA A 273 4.31 -1.12 13.90
N GLY A 274 3.36 -1.93 13.43
CA GLY A 274 3.68 -3.10 12.61
C GLY A 274 4.38 -2.73 11.31
N GLY A 275 3.90 -1.69 10.62
CA GLY A 275 4.56 -1.18 9.42
C GLY A 275 5.94 -0.59 9.68
N ALA A 276 6.14 0.09 10.82
CA ALA A 276 7.44 0.63 11.21
C ALA A 276 8.48 -0.48 11.49
N ILE A 277 8.07 -1.58 12.15
CA ILE A 277 8.93 -2.76 12.35
C ILE A 277 9.34 -3.36 11.00
N GLU A 278 8.40 -3.47 10.08
CA GLU A 278 8.67 -4.02 8.74
C GLU A 278 9.64 -3.14 7.95
N VAL A 279 9.47 -1.81 7.99
CA VAL A 279 10.38 -0.86 7.33
C VAL A 279 11.76 -0.87 7.96
N GLU A 280 11.86 -0.99 9.29
CA GLU A 280 13.13 -1.08 10.01
C GLU A 280 13.97 -2.29 9.53
N GLU A 281 13.37 -3.47 9.48
CA GLU A 281 14.04 -4.70 9.01
C GLU A 281 14.40 -4.62 7.52
N LEU A 282 13.48 -4.10 6.70
CA LEU A 282 13.74 -3.91 5.27
C LEU A 282 14.88 -2.93 5.00
N ALA A 283 14.94 -1.81 5.74
CA ALA A 283 16.02 -0.83 5.62
C ALA A 283 17.37 -1.45 5.98
N CYS A 284 17.42 -2.29 7.02
CA CYS A 284 18.63 -3.03 7.42
C CYS A 284 19.10 -3.99 6.32
N GLU A 285 18.17 -4.74 5.69
CA GLU A 285 18.47 -5.67 4.61
C GLU A 285 18.98 -4.95 3.36
N LEU A 286 18.31 -3.87 2.91
CA LEU A 286 18.69 -3.11 1.73
C LEU A 286 20.04 -2.40 1.92
N ARG A 287 20.31 -1.89 3.11
CA ARG A 287 21.61 -1.33 3.45
C ARG A 287 22.71 -2.39 3.41
N THR A 288 22.45 -3.57 3.95
CA THR A 288 23.43 -4.67 4.03
C THR A 288 23.72 -5.29 2.66
N ARG A 289 22.67 -5.57 1.87
CA ARG A 289 22.78 -6.27 0.59
C ARG A 289 23.12 -5.36 -0.58
N ALA A 290 22.54 -4.17 -0.63
CA ALA A 290 22.63 -3.25 -1.76
C ALA A 290 23.41 -1.96 -1.45
N GLY A 291 23.76 -1.70 -0.19
CA GLY A 291 24.39 -0.44 0.21
C GLY A 291 23.46 0.78 0.13
N ILE A 292 22.13 0.56 0.05
CA ILE A 292 21.13 1.62 -0.05
C ILE A 292 20.79 2.11 1.35
N ASP A 293 21.01 3.38 1.61
CA ASP A 293 20.76 4.03 2.93
C ASP A 293 19.84 5.26 2.80
N GLU A 294 18.97 5.27 1.79
CA GLU A 294 18.00 6.34 1.55
C GLU A 294 16.73 5.75 0.96
N LEU A 295 15.57 6.18 1.46
CA LEU A 295 14.26 5.86 0.94
C LEU A 295 13.74 7.02 0.08
N ILE A 296 13.33 6.73 -1.15
CA ILE A 296 12.53 7.63 -1.99
C ILE A 296 11.06 7.25 -1.80
N VAL A 297 10.18 8.22 -1.54
CA VAL A 297 8.76 7.92 -1.31
C VAL A 297 7.91 8.39 -2.48
N SER A 298 7.06 7.51 -3.02
CA SER A 298 6.13 7.88 -4.08
C SER A 298 4.68 7.84 -3.59
N GLU A 299 3.91 8.86 -3.97
CA GLU A 299 2.44 8.90 -3.84
C GLU A 299 1.76 8.23 -5.04
N HIS A 300 2.50 8.01 -6.14
CA HIS A 300 2.05 7.24 -7.28
C HIS A 300 2.36 5.76 -7.06
N ASP A 301 1.37 4.92 -7.26
CA ASP A 301 1.40 3.51 -6.87
C ASP A 301 0.49 2.64 -7.75
N ILE A 302 -0.06 1.57 -7.18
CA ILE A 302 -0.95 0.64 -7.88
C ILE A 302 -2.14 1.34 -8.56
N LEU A 303 -2.71 2.42 -7.96
CA LEU A 303 -3.83 3.15 -8.57
C LEU A 303 -3.46 3.71 -9.94
N ASP A 304 -2.27 4.29 -10.05
CA ASP A 304 -1.74 4.84 -11.30
C ASP A 304 -1.54 3.72 -12.32
N GLY A 305 -0.95 2.61 -11.88
CA GLY A 305 -0.78 1.42 -12.71
C GLY A 305 -2.10 0.83 -13.21
N ILE A 306 -3.13 0.79 -12.37
CA ILE A 306 -4.47 0.31 -12.77
C ILE A 306 -5.07 1.24 -13.84
N VAL A 307 -5.04 2.58 -13.63
CA VAL A 307 -5.56 3.52 -14.65
C VAL A 307 -4.82 3.37 -15.97
N LEU A 308 -3.48 3.26 -15.95
CA LEU A 308 -2.67 3.03 -17.14
C LEU A 308 -3.03 1.71 -17.86
N SER A 309 -3.45 0.67 -17.10
CA SER A 309 -3.86 -0.62 -17.68
C SER A 309 -5.21 -0.59 -18.38
N VAL A 310 -6.10 0.33 -17.99
CA VAL A 310 -7.45 0.50 -18.56
C VAL A 310 -7.44 1.40 -19.78
N ALA A 311 -6.46 2.28 -19.87
CA ALA A 311 -6.35 3.31 -20.90
C ALA A 311 -5.62 2.84 -22.17
N GLY A 312 -4.89 1.71 -22.10
CA GLY A 312 -4.07 1.14 -23.17
C GLY A 312 -4.82 0.26 -24.19
#